data_8e4fa8c6a6c925b51a6a53b617de05f8
#
_entry.id   8e4fa8c6a6c925b51a6a53b617de05f8
#
_cell.length_a   1.000
_cell.length_b   1.000
_cell.length_c   1.000
_cell.angle_alpha   90.00
_cell.angle_beta   90.00
_cell.angle_gamma   90.00
#
_symmetry.space_group_name_H-M   'P 1'
#
loop_
_entity.id
_entity.type
_entity.pdbx_description
1 polymer ?
#
loop_
_entity_poly.entity_id
_entity_poly.type
_entity_poly.pdbx_seq_one_letter_code
_entity_poly.pdbx_strand_id
1 'polypeptide(L)'
;PVPVQSDPMPSCPEHLDTTLKEMLARKNICSKEFISVQYDHTVQGGHVLGPVQGAGRVQGMATLTKVVPDSKKGVGLSQGIFPSYSEIDSYRMAIACIDTAIRGLIALGIPLDSIAILDNFCWCSSDEPERLAQLKAAARGCYEEPPGLKRHSYPERTVCSTTSEDM
;
A
#
# COMPACT_ATOMS: atom_id res chain seq x y z
N PRO A 1 20.34 16.25 4.33
CA PRO A 1 20.27 15.66 3.01
C PRO A 1 21.18 14.43 2.97
N VAL A 2 20.58 13.26 2.80
CA VAL A 2 21.35 12.02 2.58
C VAL A 2 21.99 12.16 1.19
N PRO A 3 23.30 11.92 1.04
CA PRO A 3 23.92 11.95 -0.27
C PRO A 3 23.26 10.86 -1.15
N VAL A 4 22.77 11.27 -2.31
CA VAL A 4 22.25 10.32 -3.30
C VAL A 4 23.44 9.51 -3.82
N GLN A 5 23.60 8.31 -3.31
CA GLN A 5 24.52 7.34 -3.88
C GLN A 5 23.87 6.80 -5.16
N SER A 6 24.53 6.98 -6.29
CA SER A 6 24.08 6.30 -7.52
C SER A 6 24.25 4.81 -7.35
N ASP A 7 23.16 4.05 -7.52
CA ASP A 7 23.24 2.61 -7.53
C ASP A 7 24.16 2.15 -8.68
N PRO A 8 25.09 1.21 -8.43
CA PRO A 8 25.93 0.67 -9.49
C PRO A 8 25.05 -0.02 -10.51
N MET A 9 25.31 0.25 -11.80
CA MET A 9 24.63 -0.48 -12.88
C MET A 9 24.94 -1.98 -12.75
N PRO A 10 23.91 -2.83 -12.63
CA PRO A 10 24.14 -4.27 -12.57
C PRO A 10 24.77 -4.77 -13.87
N SER A 11 25.68 -5.73 -13.75
CA SER A 11 26.25 -6.41 -14.93
C SER A 11 25.14 -7.16 -15.69
N CYS A 12 25.25 -7.19 -17.00
CA CYS A 12 24.33 -7.98 -17.83
C CYS A 12 24.53 -9.47 -17.54
N PRO A 13 23.46 -10.22 -17.16
CA PRO A 13 23.58 -11.64 -16.89
C PRO A 13 23.86 -12.44 -18.17
N GLU A 14 24.63 -13.51 -18.07
CA GLU A 14 24.92 -14.40 -19.21
C GLU A 14 23.68 -15.16 -19.71
N HIS A 15 22.76 -15.50 -18.77
CA HIS A 15 21.53 -16.27 -19.05
C HIS A 15 20.32 -15.51 -18.63
N LEU A 16 19.70 -14.77 -19.53
CA LEU A 16 18.53 -13.93 -19.27
C LEU A 16 17.28 -14.73 -18.87
N ASP A 17 17.10 -15.93 -19.42
CA ASP A 17 15.98 -16.82 -19.10
C ASP A 17 16.06 -17.33 -17.65
N THR A 18 17.23 -17.73 -17.19
CA THR A 18 17.48 -18.15 -15.81
C THR A 18 17.29 -16.97 -14.86
N THR A 19 17.87 -15.82 -15.17
CA THR A 19 17.73 -14.61 -14.38
C THR A 19 16.27 -14.17 -14.27
N LEU A 20 15.50 -14.22 -15.35
CA LEU A 20 14.06 -13.90 -15.32
C LEU A 20 13.29 -14.85 -14.39
N LYS A 21 13.54 -16.15 -14.45
CA LYS A 21 12.91 -17.13 -13.56
C LYS A 21 13.26 -16.88 -12.09
N GLU A 22 14.53 -16.60 -11.80
CA GLU A 22 14.97 -16.26 -10.46
C GLU A 22 14.33 -14.95 -9.94
N MET A 23 14.22 -13.94 -10.80
CA MET A 23 13.52 -12.70 -10.45
C MET A 23 12.05 -12.93 -10.16
N LEU A 24 11.35 -13.70 -10.99
CA LEU A 24 9.94 -14.03 -10.79
C LEU A 24 9.70 -14.88 -9.52
N ALA A 25 10.69 -15.66 -9.10
CA ALA A 25 10.63 -16.47 -7.88
C ALA A 25 10.89 -15.66 -6.59
N ARG A 26 11.38 -14.43 -6.68
CA ARG A 26 11.64 -13.59 -5.49
C ARG A 26 10.37 -13.33 -4.72
N LYS A 27 10.43 -13.41 -3.38
CA LYS A 27 9.28 -13.26 -2.49
C LYS A 27 8.54 -11.93 -2.63
N ASN A 28 9.22 -10.87 -3.05
CA ASN A 28 8.59 -9.56 -3.30
C ASN A 28 7.95 -9.43 -4.69
N ILE A 29 8.19 -10.37 -5.59
CA ILE A 29 7.69 -10.35 -6.97
C ILE A 29 6.72 -11.50 -7.25
N CYS A 30 6.98 -12.71 -6.71
CA CYS A 30 6.15 -13.88 -6.95
C CYS A 30 4.69 -13.66 -6.54
N SER A 31 3.79 -14.48 -7.11
CA SER A 31 2.37 -14.47 -6.74
C SER A 31 2.20 -14.68 -5.23
N LYS A 32 1.31 -13.90 -4.62
CA LYS A 32 0.89 -14.04 -3.22
C LYS A 32 -0.42 -14.82 -3.08
N GLU A 33 -0.85 -15.47 -4.14
CA GLU A 33 -2.10 -16.22 -4.15
C GLU A 33 -2.20 -17.22 -3.01
N PHE A 34 -1.08 -17.91 -2.70
CA PHE A 34 -1.02 -18.86 -1.58
C PHE A 34 -1.37 -18.25 -0.21
N ILE A 35 -1.13 -16.94 -0.03
CA ILE A 35 -1.57 -16.22 1.17
C ILE A 35 -3.01 -15.79 1.03
N SER A 36 -3.39 -15.24 -0.13
CA SER A 36 -4.73 -14.68 -0.37
C SER A 36 -5.83 -15.75 -0.33
N VAL A 37 -5.52 -16.99 -0.68
CA VAL A 37 -6.48 -18.12 -0.68
C VAL A 37 -6.39 -19.01 0.57
N GLN A 38 -5.49 -18.68 1.50
CA GLN A 38 -5.34 -19.46 2.74
C GLN A 38 -6.61 -19.42 3.60
N TYR A 39 -7.30 -18.29 3.59
CA TYR A 39 -8.61 -18.10 4.20
C TYR A 39 -9.65 -17.81 3.13
N ASP A 40 -10.90 -18.13 3.41
CA ASP A 40 -12.01 -17.80 2.52
C ASP A 40 -12.25 -16.29 2.52
N HIS A 41 -11.82 -15.63 1.45
CA HIS A 41 -12.07 -14.20 1.22
C HIS A 41 -13.44 -13.92 0.59
N THR A 42 -14.23 -14.95 0.34
CA THR A 42 -15.61 -14.86 -0.18
C THR A 42 -16.67 -15.05 0.88
N VAL A 43 -16.28 -15.12 2.15
CA VAL A 43 -17.19 -15.20 3.30
C VAL A 43 -18.29 -14.14 3.17
N GLN A 44 -19.52 -14.50 3.49
CA GLN A 44 -20.75 -13.70 3.34
C GLN A 44 -21.21 -13.44 1.90
N GLY A 45 -20.52 -13.92 0.88
CA GLY A 45 -20.95 -13.80 -0.52
C GLY A 45 -20.99 -12.36 -1.07
N GLY A 46 -20.50 -11.38 -0.33
CA GLY A 46 -20.46 -9.97 -0.74
C GLY A 46 -19.36 -9.60 -1.73
N HIS A 47 -18.53 -10.55 -2.08
CA HIS A 47 -17.37 -10.35 -2.93
C HIS A 47 -17.76 -10.05 -4.38
N VAL A 48 -17.33 -8.89 -4.89
CA VAL A 48 -17.50 -8.48 -6.29
C VAL A 48 -16.18 -8.54 -7.03
N LEU A 49 -15.13 -7.98 -6.44
CA LEU A 49 -13.77 -8.03 -6.96
C LEU A 49 -12.80 -8.33 -5.81
N GLY A 50 -12.14 -9.46 -5.87
CA GLY A 50 -11.26 -9.92 -4.83
C GLY A 50 -9.79 -9.65 -5.04
N PRO A 51 -8.97 -10.15 -4.12
CA PRO A 51 -7.52 -9.95 -4.18
C PRO A 51 -6.86 -10.68 -5.36
N VAL A 52 -7.47 -11.75 -5.86
CA VAL A 52 -7.00 -12.50 -7.05
C VAL A 52 -8.03 -12.33 -8.15
N GLN A 53 -7.64 -11.75 -9.28
CA GLN A 53 -8.52 -11.20 -10.28
C GLN A 53 -8.32 -11.83 -11.66
N GLY A 54 -9.45 -12.04 -12.36
CA GLY A 54 -9.50 -12.50 -13.74
C GLY A 54 -8.97 -13.91 -13.98
N ALA A 55 -9.02 -14.33 -15.24
CA ALA A 55 -8.54 -15.66 -15.67
C ALA A 55 -7.03 -15.83 -15.46
N GLY A 56 -6.26 -14.76 -15.50
CA GLY A 56 -4.82 -14.76 -15.23
C GLY A 56 -4.45 -14.83 -13.75
N ARG A 57 -5.42 -14.85 -12.84
CA ARG A 57 -5.22 -14.90 -11.39
C ARG A 57 -4.22 -13.85 -10.89
N VAL A 58 -4.37 -12.63 -11.41
CA VAL A 58 -3.49 -11.51 -11.08
C VAL A 58 -3.85 -10.96 -9.70
N GLN A 59 -2.85 -10.70 -8.89
CA GLN A 59 -3.02 -10.04 -7.60
C GLN A 59 -3.46 -8.59 -7.82
N GLY A 60 -4.64 -8.23 -7.31
CA GLY A 60 -5.15 -6.87 -7.35
C GLY A 60 -4.78 -6.09 -6.10
N MET A 61 -4.51 -4.80 -6.26
CA MET A 61 -4.26 -3.90 -5.13
C MET A 61 -5.54 -3.28 -4.58
N ALA A 62 -6.64 -3.39 -5.30
CA ALA A 62 -7.94 -2.88 -4.91
C ALA A 62 -8.99 -3.98 -4.96
N THR A 63 -9.91 -3.95 -4.01
CA THR A 63 -11.01 -4.92 -3.87
C THR A 63 -12.34 -4.19 -3.77
N LEU A 64 -13.43 -4.87 -4.17
CA LEU A 64 -14.78 -4.35 -4.08
C LEU A 64 -15.70 -5.39 -3.44
N THR A 65 -16.40 -4.98 -2.40
CA THR A 65 -17.32 -5.85 -1.64
C THR A 65 -18.69 -5.18 -1.50
N LYS A 66 -19.76 -5.95 -1.69
CA LYS A 66 -21.12 -5.54 -1.32
C LYS A 66 -21.31 -5.69 0.18
N VAL A 67 -21.83 -4.66 0.81
CA VAL A 67 -22.21 -4.72 2.24
C VAL A 67 -23.59 -5.35 2.40
N VAL A 68 -24.49 -5.05 1.47
CA VAL A 68 -25.86 -5.60 1.43
C VAL A 68 -26.03 -6.38 0.13
N PRO A 69 -26.38 -7.68 0.18
CA PRO A 69 -26.43 -8.55 -1.01
C PRO A 69 -27.33 -8.01 -2.14
N ASP A 70 -28.51 -7.49 -1.81
CA ASP A 70 -29.48 -6.96 -2.77
C ASP A 70 -29.21 -5.53 -3.22
N SER A 71 -28.19 -4.88 -2.68
CA SER A 71 -27.81 -3.54 -3.06
C SER A 71 -26.89 -3.51 -4.27
N LYS A 72 -27.00 -2.46 -5.09
CA LYS A 72 -26.02 -2.13 -6.13
C LYS A 72 -24.85 -1.31 -5.60
N LYS A 73 -24.86 -0.96 -4.29
CA LYS A 73 -23.78 -0.22 -3.64
C LYS A 73 -22.74 -1.19 -3.07
N GLY A 74 -21.48 -0.80 -3.13
CA GLY A 74 -20.37 -1.55 -2.57
C GLY A 74 -19.35 -0.63 -1.89
N VAL A 75 -18.42 -1.24 -1.20
CA VAL A 75 -17.25 -0.58 -0.61
C VAL A 75 -16.01 -1.06 -1.32
N GLY A 76 -15.25 -0.14 -1.86
CA GLY A 76 -13.93 -0.41 -2.43
C GLY A 76 -12.85 -0.16 -1.39
N LEU A 77 -11.86 -1.04 -1.35
CA LEU A 77 -10.66 -0.91 -0.54
C LEU A 77 -9.43 -0.94 -1.43
N SER A 78 -8.50 -0.05 -1.20
CA SER A 78 -7.19 -0.05 -1.83
C SER A 78 -6.14 0.41 -0.82
N GLN A 79 -4.89 0.06 -1.06
CA GLN A 79 -3.79 0.40 -0.17
C GLN A 79 -2.53 0.77 -0.94
N GLY A 80 -1.68 1.61 -0.33
CA GLY A 80 -0.34 1.90 -0.78
C GLY A 80 0.64 1.72 0.37
N ILE A 81 1.75 1.06 0.12
CA ILE A 81 2.80 0.80 1.11
C ILE A 81 4.17 0.79 0.45
N PHE A 82 5.08 1.68 0.88
CA PHE A 82 6.44 1.80 0.35
C PHE A 82 7.46 1.98 1.46
N PRO A 83 7.68 0.96 2.35
CA PRO A 83 8.52 1.13 3.54
C PRO A 83 9.96 1.52 3.22
N SER A 84 10.54 1.03 2.14
CA SER A 84 11.90 1.39 1.73
C SER A 84 12.09 2.85 1.33
N TYR A 85 11.01 3.55 0.99
CA TYR A 85 11.09 4.98 0.66
C TYR A 85 11.30 5.85 1.90
N SER A 86 11.01 5.34 3.10
CA SER A 86 11.22 6.07 4.36
C SER A 86 12.69 6.45 4.60
N GLU A 87 13.63 5.65 4.12
CA GLU A 87 15.06 5.93 4.21
C GLU A 87 15.52 7.04 3.26
N ILE A 88 14.72 7.34 2.23
CA ILE A 88 15.01 8.41 1.27
C ILE A 88 14.31 9.70 1.71
N ASP A 89 12.97 9.65 1.85
CA ASP A 89 12.14 10.80 2.19
C ASP A 89 10.77 10.32 2.70
N SER A 90 10.56 10.33 4.01
CA SER A 90 9.32 9.87 4.65
C SER A 90 8.10 10.72 4.29
N TYR A 91 8.27 12.02 4.02
CA TYR A 91 7.19 12.90 3.56
C TYR A 91 6.67 12.48 2.17
N ARG A 92 7.59 12.29 1.23
CA ARG A 92 7.24 11.86 -0.13
C ARG A 92 6.76 10.41 -0.18
N MET A 93 7.28 9.55 0.71
CA MET A 93 6.78 8.19 0.89
C MET A 93 5.30 8.19 1.22
N ALA A 94 4.86 8.99 2.20
CA ALA A 94 3.46 9.08 2.60
C ALA A 94 2.56 9.54 1.45
N ILE A 95 2.98 10.56 0.70
CA ILE A 95 2.26 11.03 -0.49
C ILE A 95 2.15 9.93 -1.56
N ALA A 96 3.23 9.19 -1.83
CA ALA A 96 3.23 8.10 -2.79
C ALA A 96 2.31 6.94 -2.38
N CYS A 97 2.22 6.63 -1.07
CA CYS A 97 1.28 5.64 -0.54
C CYS A 97 -0.17 6.07 -0.79
N ILE A 98 -0.51 7.31 -0.48
CA ILE A 98 -1.85 7.87 -0.68
C ILE A 98 -2.21 7.89 -2.17
N ASP A 99 -1.34 8.42 -3.02
CA ASP A 99 -1.57 8.49 -4.48
C ASP A 99 -1.82 7.10 -5.07
N THR A 100 -1.04 6.10 -4.65
CA THR A 100 -1.20 4.71 -5.11
C THR A 100 -2.55 4.12 -4.66
N ALA A 101 -2.95 4.32 -3.41
CA ALA A 101 -4.24 3.85 -2.91
C ALA A 101 -5.41 4.51 -3.65
N ILE A 102 -5.34 5.81 -3.89
CA ILE A 102 -6.36 6.56 -4.64
C ILE A 102 -6.48 6.05 -6.07
N ARG A 103 -5.36 5.86 -6.77
CA ARG A 103 -5.37 5.31 -8.14
C ARG A 103 -6.05 3.95 -8.22
N GLY A 104 -5.83 3.09 -7.22
CA GLY A 104 -6.51 1.80 -7.12
C GLY A 104 -8.03 1.95 -7.00
N LEU A 105 -8.53 2.90 -6.21
CA LEU A 105 -9.96 3.18 -6.09
C LEU A 105 -10.56 3.80 -7.35
N ILE A 106 -9.84 4.72 -7.99
CA ILE A 106 -10.26 5.30 -9.28
C ILE A 106 -10.37 4.20 -10.35
N ALA A 107 -9.44 3.24 -10.37
CA ALA A 107 -9.48 2.12 -11.29
C ALA A 107 -10.71 1.22 -11.08
N LEU A 108 -11.31 1.22 -9.88
CA LEU A 108 -12.60 0.59 -9.58
C LEU A 108 -13.81 1.45 -9.99
N GLY A 109 -13.60 2.67 -10.49
CA GLY A 109 -14.67 3.62 -10.83
C GLY A 109 -15.21 4.41 -9.64
N ILE A 110 -14.51 4.43 -8.51
CA ILE A 110 -14.93 5.21 -7.33
C ILE A 110 -14.55 6.68 -7.52
N PRO A 111 -15.51 7.61 -7.41
CA PRO A 111 -15.25 9.02 -7.57
C PRO A 111 -14.45 9.58 -6.35
N LEU A 112 -13.59 10.58 -6.61
CA LEU A 112 -12.70 11.15 -5.60
C LEU A 112 -13.40 11.72 -4.37
N ASP A 113 -14.57 12.27 -4.54
CA ASP A 113 -15.37 12.86 -3.45
C ASP A 113 -16.01 11.82 -2.50
N SER A 114 -15.94 10.54 -2.87
CA SER A 114 -16.43 9.40 -2.10
C SER A 114 -15.31 8.62 -1.41
N ILE A 115 -14.06 9.12 -1.46
CA ILE A 115 -12.91 8.44 -0.87
C ILE A 115 -12.65 8.96 0.55
N ALA A 116 -12.47 8.03 1.49
CA ALA A 116 -11.95 8.26 2.82
C ALA A 116 -10.60 7.57 2.98
N ILE A 117 -9.69 8.20 3.71
CA ILE A 117 -8.34 7.68 3.95
C ILE A 117 -8.22 7.24 5.40
N LEU A 118 -7.64 6.05 5.59
CA LEU A 118 -7.21 5.52 6.87
C LEU A 118 -5.69 5.39 6.85
N ASP A 119 -5.02 6.10 7.77
CA ASP A 119 -3.57 6.00 7.95
C ASP A 119 -3.25 4.97 9.02
N ASN A 120 -2.27 4.11 8.73
CA ASN A 120 -1.70 3.18 9.71
C ASN A 120 -0.18 3.34 9.71
N PHE A 121 0.36 3.82 10.82
CA PHE A 121 1.79 3.98 11.02
C PHE A 121 2.35 2.83 11.86
N CYS A 122 3.10 1.92 11.22
CA CYS A 122 4.02 1.02 11.91
C CYS A 122 5.40 1.65 11.85
N TRP A 123 5.90 2.15 12.98
CA TRP A 123 7.17 2.87 13.03
C TRP A 123 8.07 2.29 14.11
N CYS A 124 9.39 2.43 13.92
CA CYS A 124 10.36 2.09 14.96
C CYS A 124 10.28 3.08 16.13
N SER A 125 11.08 2.85 17.19
CA SER A 125 11.02 3.62 18.44
C SER A 125 11.05 5.13 18.20
N SER A 126 10.11 5.84 18.82
CA SER A 126 10.06 7.30 18.85
C SER A 126 11.06 7.93 19.82
N ASP A 127 11.78 7.11 20.59
CA ASP A 127 12.83 7.57 21.51
C ASP A 127 14.10 7.99 20.75
N GLU A 128 14.21 7.55 19.48
CA GLU A 128 15.25 8.00 18.57
C GLU A 128 14.82 9.29 17.85
N PRO A 129 15.49 10.44 18.08
CA PRO A 129 15.08 11.73 17.50
C PRO A 129 14.98 11.73 15.97
N GLU A 130 15.84 10.98 15.31
CA GLU A 130 15.83 10.83 13.85
C GLU A 130 14.58 10.09 13.37
N ARG A 131 14.21 9.00 14.03
CA ARG A 131 13.02 8.20 13.72
C ARG A 131 11.73 8.96 13.99
N LEU A 132 11.71 9.72 15.10
CA LEU A 132 10.61 10.63 15.40
C LEU A 132 10.46 11.74 14.34
N ALA A 133 11.58 12.30 13.86
CA ALA A 133 11.56 13.29 12.79
C ALA A 133 11.01 12.70 11.47
N GLN A 134 11.37 11.47 11.14
CA GLN A 134 10.82 10.73 9.98
C GLN A 134 9.31 10.51 10.12
N LEU A 135 8.84 10.07 11.29
CA LEU A 135 7.41 9.89 11.58
C LEU A 135 6.65 11.21 11.45
N LYS A 136 7.18 12.29 12.00
CA LYS A 136 6.61 13.64 11.86
C LYS A 136 6.52 14.06 10.38
N ALA A 137 7.56 13.77 9.58
CA ALA A 137 7.56 14.09 8.16
C ALA A 137 6.51 13.27 7.39
N ALA A 138 6.35 11.97 7.70
CA ALA A 138 5.32 11.13 7.11
C ALA A 138 3.91 11.62 7.47
N ALA A 139 3.64 11.92 8.74
CA ALA A 139 2.37 12.47 9.19
C ALA A 139 2.04 13.81 8.52
N ARG A 140 3.06 14.66 8.31
CA ARG A 140 2.92 15.88 7.55
C ARG A 140 2.57 15.63 6.09
N GLY A 141 3.17 14.61 5.44
CA GLY A 141 2.84 14.20 4.08
C GLY A 141 1.38 13.76 3.94
N CYS A 142 0.85 13.03 4.93
CA CYS A 142 -0.58 12.68 4.97
C CYS A 142 -1.48 13.89 5.19
N TYR A 143 -1.02 14.90 5.94
CA TYR A 143 -1.82 16.09 6.26
C TYR A 143 -1.86 17.13 5.14
N GLU A 144 -0.73 17.40 4.47
CA GLU A 144 -0.58 18.42 3.43
C GLU A 144 -1.14 17.99 2.07
N GLU A 145 -1.79 16.87 2.00
CA GLU A 145 -2.54 16.25 0.90
C GLU A 145 -2.22 16.63 -0.56
N PRO A 146 -2.35 15.62 -1.47
CA PRO A 146 -2.42 15.91 -2.91
C PRO A 146 -3.62 16.79 -3.22
N PRO A 147 -3.47 17.82 -4.05
CA PRO A 147 -4.55 18.73 -4.43
C PRO A 147 -5.68 17.96 -5.14
N GLY A 148 -6.88 18.02 -4.57
CA GLY A 148 -8.10 17.45 -5.16
C GLY A 148 -8.93 16.57 -4.23
N LEU A 149 -8.40 16.10 -3.12
CA LEU A 149 -9.18 15.40 -2.10
C LEU A 149 -9.87 16.40 -1.17
N LYS A 150 -11.19 16.45 -1.21
CA LYS A 150 -11.96 17.19 -0.20
C LYS A 150 -11.74 16.51 1.14
N ARG A 151 -11.25 17.26 2.12
CA ARG A 151 -11.10 16.83 3.50
C ARG A 151 -12.44 16.35 4.05
N HIS A 152 -12.69 15.07 4.03
CA HIS A 152 -13.61 14.47 4.98
C HIS A 152 -12.78 14.25 6.25
N SER A 153 -12.85 15.22 7.15
CA SER A 153 -12.22 15.15 8.47
C SER A 153 -12.86 14.04 9.29
N TYR A 154 -12.28 12.86 9.26
CA TYR A 154 -12.47 11.90 10.33
C TYR A 154 -11.53 12.29 11.48
N PRO A 155 -12.05 12.52 12.70
CA PRO A 155 -11.24 13.04 13.80
C PRO A 155 -10.30 12.03 14.48
N GLU A 156 -10.28 10.78 14.05
CA GLU A 156 -9.48 9.75 14.71
C GLU A 156 -8.50 9.09 13.75
N ARG A 157 -7.27 9.61 13.76
CA ARG A 157 -6.12 8.92 13.20
C ARG A 157 -5.54 8.02 14.29
N THR A 158 -5.68 6.72 14.14
CA THR A 158 -5.05 5.77 15.06
C THR A 158 -3.57 5.63 14.71
N VAL A 159 -2.71 6.18 15.56
CA VAL A 159 -1.28 5.91 15.51
C VAL A 159 -1.05 4.61 16.29
N CYS A 160 -0.68 3.55 15.61
CA CYS A 160 -0.28 2.29 16.24
C CYS A 160 1.25 2.23 16.24
N SER A 161 1.88 2.41 17.41
CA SER A 161 3.29 2.12 17.59
C SER A 161 3.42 0.71 18.18
N THR A 162 3.96 -0.23 17.42
CA THR A 162 4.45 -1.48 17.97
C THR A 162 5.96 -1.37 18.11
N THR A 163 6.44 -1.24 19.34
CA THR A 163 7.84 -1.46 19.66
C THR A 163 8.06 -2.97 19.72
N SER A 164 8.72 -3.55 18.71
CA SER A 164 9.30 -4.87 18.85
C SER A 164 10.75 -4.70 19.30
N GLU A 165 11.03 -5.06 20.56
CA GLU A 165 12.39 -5.10 21.11
C GLU A 165 13.22 -6.30 20.63
N ASP A 166 12.72 -7.11 19.70
CA ASP A 166 13.45 -8.29 19.19
C ASP A 166 13.28 -8.43 17.67
N MET A 167 14.23 -7.85 16.92
CA MET A 167 14.70 -8.39 15.62
C MET A 167 16.15 -8.00 15.38
#